data_35b32d487a40b42f661e97d0105f38d7
#
_entry.id   35b32d487a40b42f661e97d0105f38d7
#
_cell.length_a   1.000
_cell.length_b   1.000
_cell.length_c   1.000
_cell.angle_alpha   90.00
_cell.angle_beta   90.00
_cell.angle_gamma   90.00
#
_symmetry.space_group_name_H-M   'P 1'
#
loop_
_entity.id
_entity.type
_entity.pdbx_description
1 polymer ?
#
loop_
_entity_poly.entity_id
_entity_poly.type
_entity_poly.pdbx_seq_one_letter_code
_entity_poly.pdbx_strand_id
1 'polypeptide(L)' 'MTNLEAIDIAEGIKEAKNEAEFIAAWQQLIDTGLAWSLQGWFGRRAMEMIEDGHCTPPKQISPPSPRDR' A
#
# COMPACT_ATOMS: atom_id res chain seq x y z
N MET A 1 1.86 -12.88 4.55
CA MET A 1 0.79 -12.75 3.54
C MET A 1 1.43 -12.60 2.18
N THR A 2 0.82 -13.17 1.16
CA THR A 2 1.35 -13.06 -0.20
C THR A 2 0.91 -11.75 -0.80
N ASN A 3 1.56 -11.35 -1.90
CA ASN A 3 1.15 -10.11 -2.56
C ASN A 3 -0.28 -10.19 -3.06
N LEU A 4 -0.69 -11.35 -3.58
CA LEU A 4 -2.05 -11.50 -4.05
C LEU A 4 -3.03 -11.36 -2.89
N GLU A 5 -2.71 -11.92 -1.76
CA GLU A 5 -3.56 -11.80 -0.60
C GLU A 5 -3.67 -10.34 -0.15
N ALA A 6 -2.55 -9.62 -0.18
CA ALA A 6 -2.57 -8.21 0.20
C ALA A 6 -3.44 -7.41 -0.76
N ILE A 7 -3.38 -7.71 -2.05
CA ILE A 7 -4.21 -7.03 -3.03
C ILE A 7 -5.69 -7.33 -2.78
N ASP A 8 -6.01 -8.58 -2.50
CA ASP A 8 -7.39 -8.96 -2.25
C ASP A 8 -7.96 -8.25 -1.02
N ILE A 9 -7.16 -8.11 0.00
CA ILE A 9 -7.60 -7.41 1.20
C ILE A 9 -7.80 -5.93 0.89
N ALA A 10 -6.88 -5.34 0.15
CA ALA A 10 -6.97 -3.92 -0.17
C ALA A 10 -8.19 -3.62 -1.02
N GLU A 11 -8.56 -4.56 -1.89
CA GLU A 11 -9.72 -4.36 -2.75
C GLU A 11 -11.03 -4.73 -2.09
N GLY A 12 -10.97 -5.32 -0.91
CA GLY A 12 -12.19 -5.72 -0.23
C GLY A 12 -12.72 -7.07 -0.67
N ILE A 13 -11.97 -7.79 -1.50
CA ILE A 13 -12.39 -9.11 -1.93
C ILE A 13 -12.23 -10.09 -0.79
N LYS A 14 -11.16 -9.95 -0.02
CA LYS A 14 -10.93 -10.81 1.12
C LYS A 14 -11.01 -9.95 2.36
N GLU A 15 -11.76 -10.42 3.35
CA GLU A 15 -11.94 -9.64 4.55
C GLU A 15 -10.74 -9.76 5.46
N ALA A 16 -10.23 -8.66 5.95
CA ALA A 16 -9.14 -8.69 6.92
C ALA A 16 -9.68 -9.14 8.27
N LYS A 17 -8.87 -9.84 9.03
CA LYS A 17 -9.28 -10.33 10.34
C LYS A 17 -9.47 -9.19 11.31
N ASN A 18 -8.67 -8.16 11.17
CA ASN A 18 -8.77 -7.02 12.07
C ASN A 18 -8.09 -5.86 11.36
N GLU A 19 -8.08 -4.73 12.02
CA GLU A 19 -7.51 -3.53 11.42
C GLU A 19 -6.02 -3.68 11.19
N ALA A 20 -5.33 -4.37 12.09
CA ALA A 20 -3.90 -4.55 11.94
C ALA A 20 -3.59 -5.33 10.66
N GLU A 21 -4.40 -6.32 10.33
CA GLU A 21 -4.16 -7.08 9.11
C GLU A 21 -4.45 -6.22 7.88
N PHE A 22 -5.46 -5.38 7.94
CA PHE A 22 -5.78 -4.49 6.85
C PHE A 22 -4.61 -3.54 6.59
N ILE A 23 -4.07 -2.95 7.65
CA ILE A 23 -2.94 -2.04 7.54
C ILE A 23 -1.71 -2.79 7.05
N ALA A 24 -1.50 -4.01 7.51
CA ALA A 24 -0.35 -4.80 7.07
C ALA A 24 -0.43 -5.10 5.58
N ALA A 25 -1.63 -5.34 5.06
CA ALA A 25 -1.79 -5.58 3.64
C ALA A 25 -1.38 -4.35 2.84
N TRP A 26 -1.83 -3.17 3.26
CA TRP A 26 -1.46 -1.95 2.59
C TRP A 26 0.03 -1.66 2.72
N GLN A 27 0.60 -1.94 3.90
CA GLN A 27 2.03 -1.74 4.08
C GLN A 27 2.83 -2.63 3.14
N GLN A 28 2.37 -3.86 2.93
CA GLN A 28 3.06 -4.74 2.00
C GLN A 28 2.98 -4.21 0.57
N LEU A 29 1.84 -3.68 0.17
CA LEU A 29 1.72 -3.12 -1.17
C LEU A 29 2.61 -1.90 -1.33
N ILE A 30 2.76 -1.12 -0.27
CA ILE A 30 3.64 0.03 -0.29
C ILE A 30 5.10 -0.42 -0.37
N ASP A 31 5.49 -1.35 0.49
CA ASP A 31 6.88 -1.78 0.55
C ASP A 31 7.35 -2.45 -0.73
N THR A 32 6.47 -3.15 -1.41
CA THR A 32 6.84 -3.82 -2.65
C THR A 32 6.71 -2.90 -3.85
N GLY A 33 6.11 -1.73 -3.67
CA GLY A 33 5.88 -0.83 -4.78
C GLY A 33 4.65 -1.15 -5.59
N LEU A 34 3.94 -2.24 -5.25
CA LEU A 34 2.78 -2.64 -6.01
C LEU A 34 1.67 -1.60 -5.96
N ALA A 35 1.57 -0.87 -4.86
CA ALA A 35 0.53 0.14 -4.74
C ALA A 35 0.60 1.14 -5.88
N TRP A 36 1.80 1.41 -6.39
CA TRP A 36 1.95 2.38 -7.46
C TRP A 36 2.04 1.74 -8.84
N SER A 37 2.04 0.40 -8.89
CA SER A 37 2.05 -0.32 -10.15
C SER A 37 0.66 -0.77 -10.57
N LEU A 38 -0.27 -0.79 -9.63
CA LEU A 38 -1.62 -1.23 -9.89
C LEU A 38 -2.44 -0.02 -10.36
N GLN A 39 -3.75 -0.11 -10.28
CA GLN A 39 -4.59 0.98 -10.73
C GLN A 39 -4.36 2.24 -9.89
N GLY A 40 -4.64 3.37 -10.48
CA GLY A 40 -4.31 4.64 -9.82
C GLY A 40 -4.89 4.82 -8.43
N TRP A 41 -6.06 4.27 -8.15
CA TRP A 41 -6.66 4.45 -6.84
C TRP A 41 -5.86 3.76 -5.74
N PHE A 42 -5.09 2.70 -6.08
CA PHE A 42 -4.23 2.06 -5.10
C PHE A 42 -3.17 3.04 -4.63
N GLY A 43 -2.55 3.76 -5.55
CA GLY A 43 -1.51 4.71 -5.17
C GLY A 43 -2.06 5.85 -4.33
N ARG A 44 -3.23 6.35 -4.70
CA ARG A 44 -3.83 7.42 -3.93
C ARG A 44 -4.20 6.96 -2.53
N ARG A 45 -4.76 5.77 -2.42
CA ARG A 45 -5.13 5.25 -1.10
C ARG A 45 -3.89 4.99 -0.27
N ALA A 46 -2.82 4.48 -0.90
CA ALA A 46 -1.57 4.23 -0.18
C ALA A 46 -1.03 5.53 0.39
N MET A 47 -1.08 6.60 -0.39
CA MET A 47 -0.60 7.89 0.11
C MET A 47 -1.45 8.38 1.27
N GLU A 48 -2.75 8.16 1.21
CA GLU A 48 -3.61 8.54 2.33
C GLU A 48 -3.25 7.77 3.59
N MET A 49 -2.97 6.48 3.44
CA MET A 49 -2.60 5.66 4.58
C MET A 49 -1.29 6.14 5.19
N ILE A 50 -0.37 6.56 4.37
CA ILE A 50 0.90 7.09 4.86
C ILE A 50 0.67 8.42 5.55
N GLU A 51 -0.11 9.28 4.95
CA GLU A 51 -0.35 10.61 5.53
C GLU A 51 -1.10 10.53 6.84
N ASP A 52 -1.99 9.55 6.96
CA ASP A 52 -2.75 9.37 8.18
C ASP A 52 -1.95 8.68 9.27
N GLY A 53 -0.76 8.20 8.95
CA GLY A 53 0.08 7.54 9.95
C GLY A 53 -0.21 6.07 10.12
N HIS A 54 -1.07 5.48 9.27
CA HIS A 54 -1.35 4.06 9.35
C HIS A 54 -0.23 3.23 8.74
N CYS A 55 0.43 3.78 7.72
CA CYS A 55 1.52 3.08 7.04
C CYS A 55 2.71 4.00 6.94
N THR A 56 3.86 3.41 6.68
CA THR A 56 5.08 4.19 6.48
C THR A 56 5.48 4.13 5.02
N PRO A 57 6.24 5.10 4.52
CA PRO A 57 6.70 5.06 3.14
C PRO A 57 7.56 3.84 2.87
N PRO A 58 7.77 3.50 1.61
CA PRO A 58 8.57 2.33 1.27
C PRO A 58 9.95 2.47 1.85
N LYS A 59 10.45 1.33 2.37
CA LYS A 59 11.70 1.38 2.90
C LYS A 59 12.77 1.52 1.92
N GLN A 60 12.64 1.05 0.79
CA GLN A 60 13.58 1.12 -0.09
C GLN A 60 13.50 2.21 -0.88
N ILE A 61 14.20 2.67 -1.31
CA ILE A 61 14.20 3.68 -2.10
C ILE A 61 13.55 4.47 -2.49
N SER A 62 13.72 5.20 -2.91
CA SER A 62 13.21 6.12 -3.24
C SER A 62 12.70 6.26 -4.39
N PRO A 63 11.96 6.81 -4.55
CA PRO A 63 11.28 6.94 -5.56
C PRO A 63 11.61 8.04 -6.21
N PRO A 64 11.45 8.16 -7.11
CA PRO A 64 11.69 9.12 -7.88
C PRO A 64 10.87 10.12 -7.65
N SER A 65 11.15 11.01 -7.42
CA SER A 65 10.34 11.88 -7.21
C SER A 65 10.04 12.40 -8.33
N PRO A 66 9.27 12.58 -8.56
CA PRO A 66 8.78 13.01 -9.65
C PRO A 66 8.94 14.32 -9.73
N ARG A 67 9.07 14.85 -9.20
CA ARG A 67 9.08 16.02 -9.24
C ARG A 67 10.07 16.45 -9.03
N ASP A 68 10.73 16.29 -8.99
CA ASP A 68 11.64 16.65 -8.95
C ASP A 68 12.22 16.90 -9.70
N ARG A 69 12.12 16.98 -10.04
CA ARG A 69 12.31 17.06 -10.71
C ARG A 69 12.50 17.53 -10.99
#